data_78912c2deab28eab3759efeac98329cf
#
_entry.id   78912c2deab28eab3759efeac98329cf
#
_cell.length_a   1.000
_cell.length_b   1.000
_cell.length_c   1.000
_cell.angle_alpha   90.00
_cell.angle_beta   90.00
_cell.angle_gamma   90.00
#
_symmetry.space_group_name_H-M   'P 1'
#
loop_
_entity.id
_entity.type
_entity.pdbx_description
1 polymer ?
#
loop_
_entity_poly.entity_id
_entity_poly.type
_entity_poly.pdbx_seq_one_letter_code
_entity_poly.pdbx_strand_id
1 'polypeptide(L)'
;EAKKNKWEYYVNMVYEMDKFAGDLVKAVEDRGEPAVVVFYGDHLPTMGLTAEDLKSRYLYNTNYVIWDNIGLEQQDRNIPAYQLMADVMNRLDIHSGTLFNYHQQRQNSKNYLSDLELLQYDILYGKQHVYKGNPPITEGHMEMGVKDATLTNIVPYLEKGYSLYGENFTKSSKVYVNGEKQKSTFLNNTRIVLPST
;
A
#
# COMPACT_ATOMS: atom_id res chain seq x y z
N GLU A 1 -21.82 -27.73 -6.44
CA GLU A 1 -21.71 -27.39 -5.00
C GLU A 1 -20.54 -26.45 -4.72
N ALA A 2 -19.30 -26.75 -5.10
CA ALA A 2 -18.12 -25.92 -4.79
C ALA A 2 -18.23 -24.48 -5.36
N LYS A 3 -18.80 -24.27 -6.53
CA LYS A 3 -19.00 -22.95 -7.13
C LYS A 3 -20.08 -22.15 -6.37
N LYS A 4 -21.14 -22.80 -5.92
CA LYS A 4 -22.20 -22.19 -5.11
C LYS A 4 -21.66 -21.69 -3.77
N ASN A 5 -20.88 -22.49 -3.08
CA ASN A 5 -20.27 -22.14 -1.80
C ASN A 5 -19.32 -20.95 -1.90
N LYS A 6 -18.57 -20.81 -3.02
CA LYS A 6 -17.71 -19.64 -3.26
C LYS A 6 -18.52 -18.35 -3.38
N TRP A 7 -19.62 -18.35 -4.12
CA TRP A 7 -20.49 -17.19 -4.28
C TRP A 7 -21.18 -16.81 -2.96
N GLU A 8 -21.67 -17.79 -2.22
CA GLU A 8 -22.29 -17.58 -0.92
C GLU A 8 -21.29 -16.94 0.07
N TYR A 9 -20.06 -17.49 0.12
CA TYR A 9 -18.99 -16.92 0.93
C TYR A 9 -18.67 -15.48 0.52
N TYR A 10 -18.55 -15.23 -0.78
CA TYR A 10 -18.25 -13.88 -1.30
C TYR A 10 -19.36 -12.87 -0.92
N VAL A 11 -20.62 -13.24 -1.09
CA VAL A 11 -21.75 -12.37 -0.73
C VAL A 11 -21.76 -12.05 0.78
N ASN A 12 -21.47 -13.04 1.62
CA ASN A 12 -21.34 -12.83 3.06
C ASN A 12 -20.16 -11.89 3.38
N MET A 13 -19.04 -12.01 2.70
CA MET A 13 -17.90 -11.09 2.89
C MET A 13 -18.24 -9.66 2.44
N VAL A 14 -18.98 -9.50 1.36
CA VAL A 14 -19.46 -8.17 0.90
C VAL A 14 -20.40 -7.56 1.94
N TYR A 15 -21.30 -8.36 2.52
CA TYR A 15 -22.19 -7.91 3.60
C TYR A 15 -21.40 -7.44 4.85
N GLU A 16 -20.41 -8.21 5.29
CA GLU A 16 -19.56 -7.81 6.42
C GLU A 16 -18.74 -6.55 6.09
N MET A 17 -18.26 -6.41 4.84
CA MET A 17 -17.55 -5.22 4.39
C MET A 17 -18.45 -3.99 4.35
N ASP A 18 -19.70 -4.12 3.89
CA ASP A 18 -20.70 -3.04 3.90
C ASP A 18 -20.98 -2.54 5.32
N LYS A 19 -21.15 -3.48 6.26
CA LYS A 19 -21.31 -3.17 7.66
C LYS A 19 -20.09 -2.44 8.24
N PHE A 20 -18.89 -2.95 7.96
CA PHE A 20 -17.64 -2.30 8.37
C PHE A 20 -17.53 -0.88 7.80
N ALA A 21 -17.87 -0.67 6.53
CA ALA A 21 -17.86 0.65 5.89
C ALA A 21 -18.82 1.63 6.61
N GLY A 22 -20.03 1.16 6.97
CA GLY A 22 -20.97 1.95 7.76
C GLY A 22 -20.45 2.31 9.15
N ASP A 23 -19.86 1.35 9.85
CA ASP A 23 -19.27 1.57 11.19
C ASP A 23 -18.08 2.56 11.11
N LEU A 24 -17.25 2.45 10.06
CA LEU A 24 -16.13 3.36 9.82
C LEU A 24 -16.61 4.80 9.56
N VAL A 25 -17.57 4.98 8.67
CA VAL A 25 -18.17 6.29 8.37
C VAL A 25 -18.73 6.91 9.65
N LYS A 26 -19.50 6.13 10.43
CA LYS A 26 -20.03 6.60 11.70
C LYS A 26 -18.93 7.00 12.68
N ALA A 27 -17.87 6.22 12.82
CA ALA A 27 -16.74 6.54 13.70
C ALA A 27 -16.04 7.84 13.29
N VAL A 28 -15.93 8.10 11.97
CA VAL A 28 -15.36 9.34 11.43
C VAL A 28 -16.29 10.54 11.72
N GLU A 29 -17.61 10.37 11.54
CA GLU A 29 -18.60 11.40 11.87
C GLU A 29 -18.58 11.75 13.38
N ASP A 30 -18.54 10.75 14.24
CA ASP A 30 -18.53 10.91 15.69
C ASP A 30 -17.28 11.70 16.19
N ARG A 31 -16.18 11.71 15.43
CA ARG A 31 -15.01 12.56 15.72
C ARG A 31 -15.26 14.04 15.49
N GLY A 32 -16.17 14.39 14.60
CA GLY A 32 -16.50 15.77 14.26
C GLY A 32 -15.37 16.56 13.56
N GLU A 33 -14.34 15.89 13.04
CA GLU A 33 -13.26 16.50 12.28
C GLU A 33 -13.57 16.47 10.76
N PRO A 34 -13.12 17.45 9.98
CA PRO A 34 -13.20 17.40 8.51
C PRO A 34 -12.57 16.13 7.97
N ALA A 35 -13.31 15.35 7.18
CA ALA A 35 -12.84 14.07 6.69
C ALA A 35 -13.39 13.72 5.30
N VAL A 36 -12.57 13.00 4.55
CA VAL A 36 -12.95 12.35 3.29
C VAL A 36 -12.53 10.89 3.36
N VAL A 37 -13.43 9.98 3.02
CA VAL A 37 -13.19 8.55 2.95
C VAL A 37 -13.40 8.07 1.53
N VAL A 38 -12.43 7.37 0.98
CA VAL A 38 -12.49 6.82 -0.38
C VAL A 38 -12.51 5.30 -0.29
N PHE A 39 -13.61 4.71 -0.70
CA PHE A 39 -13.75 3.26 -0.89
C PHE A 39 -13.56 2.93 -2.36
N TYR A 40 -12.73 1.97 -2.68
CA TYR A 40 -12.54 1.51 -4.06
C TYR A 40 -12.24 0.02 -4.11
N GLY A 41 -12.67 -0.63 -5.19
CA GLY A 41 -12.27 -2.00 -5.48
C GLY A 41 -10.91 -2.03 -6.17
N ASP A 42 -10.01 -2.86 -5.71
CA ASP A 42 -8.69 -3.08 -6.32
C ASP A 42 -8.81 -3.97 -7.57
N HIS A 43 -9.66 -4.98 -7.52
CA HIS A 43 -9.98 -5.89 -8.63
C HIS A 43 -11.33 -6.60 -8.43
N LEU A 44 -11.82 -7.26 -9.46
CA LEU A 44 -12.99 -8.13 -9.35
C LEU A 44 -12.65 -9.44 -8.63
N PRO A 45 -13.63 -10.10 -8.00
CA PRO A 45 -13.42 -11.37 -7.32
C PRO A 45 -13.00 -12.48 -8.30
N THR A 46 -12.12 -13.37 -7.85
CA THR A 46 -11.66 -14.54 -8.63
C THR A 46 -12.73 -15.63 -8.69
N MET A 47 -13.82 -15.35 -9.42
CA MET A 47 -15.00 -16.21 -9.55
C MET A 47 -15.16 -16.82 -10.93
N GLY A 48 -14.14 -16.70 -11.78
CA GLY A 48 -14.20 -17.15 -13.18
C GLY A 48 -15.15 -16.31 -14.03
N LEU A 49 -15.28 -15.02 -13.73
CA LEU A 49 -16.04 -14.07 -14.52
C LEU A 49 -15.37 -13.83 -15.86
N THR A 50 -16.17 -13.67 -16.89
CA THR A 50 -15.76 -13.26 -18.23
C THR A 50 -16.31 -11.86 -18.55
N ALA A 51 -15.84 -11.23 -19.62
CA ALA A 51 -16.36 -9.93 -20.04
C ALA A 51 -17.87 -9.96 -20.34
N GLU A 52 -18.38 -11.09 -20.80
CA GLU A 52 -19.79 -11.32 -21.12
C GLU A 52 -20.69 -11.28 -19.88
N ASP A 53 -20.15 -11.65 -18.71
CA ASP A 53 -20.89 -11.65 -17.44
C ASP A 53 -21.07 -10.22 -16.86
N LEU A 54 -20.35 -9.24 -17.40
CA LEU A 54 -20.32 -7.87 -16.88
C LEU A 54 -21.10 -6.90 -17.77
N LYS A 55 -21.81 -5.97 -17.15
CA LYS A 55 -22.48 -4.87 -17.87
C LYS A 55 -21.50 -3.99 -18.64
N SER A 56 -20.31 -3.74 -18.08
CA SER A 56 -19.24 -2.95 -18.70
C SER A 56 -18.55 -3.67 -19.85
N ARG A 57 -18.72 -4.99 -19.98
CA ARG A 57 -17.95 -5.83 -20.91
C ARG A 57 -16.44 -5.72 -20.75
N TYR A 58 -15.96 -5.29 -19.56
CA TYR A 58 -14.56 -5.06 -19.28
C TYR A 58 -14.19 -5.56 -17.87
N LEU A 59 -13.25 -6.50 -17.80
CA LEU A 59 -12.87 -7.19 -16.53
C LEU A 59 -12.07 -6.34 -15.54
N TYR A 60 -11.52 -5.23 -15.99
CA TYR A 60 -10.61 -4.41 -15.16
C TYR A 60 -11.29 -3.15 -14.61
N ASN A 61 -12.62 -3.04 -14.75
CA ASN A 61 -13.37 -1.99 -14.11
C ASN A 61 -13.77 -2.39 -12.68
N THR A 62 -13.57 -1.47 -11.75
CA THR A 62 -14.09 -1.55 -10.39
C THR A 62 -14.86 -0.26 -10.07
N ASN A 63 -15.59 -0.26 -8.97
CA ASN A 63 -16.29 0.92 -8.51
C ASN A 63 -15.48 1.65 -7.44
N TYR A 64 -15.73 2.95 -7.31
CA TYR A 64 -15.27 3.73 -6.18
C TYR A 64 -16.41 4.60 -5.64
N VAL A 65 -16.33 4.95 -4.36
CA VAL A 65 -17.24 5.89 -3.68
C VAL A 65 -16.40 6.84 -2.86
N ILE A 66 -16.70 8.12 -2.96
CA ILE A 66 -16.12 9.16 -2.11
C ILE A 66 -17.21 9.62 -1.15
N TRP A 67 -16.98 9.45 0.12
CA TRP A 67 -17.79 9.98 1.19
C TRP A 67 -17.05 11.12 1.88
N ASP A 68 -17.74 12.16 2.27
CA ASP A 68 -17.19 13.28 3.02
C ASP A 68 -18.20 13.92 3.96
N ASN A 69 -17.71 14.66 4.95
CA ASN A 69 -18.51 15.49 5.86
C ASN A 69 -18.24 17.00 5.70
N ILE A 70 -17.60 17.39 4.59
CA ILE A 70 -17.19 18.77 4.31
C ILE A 70 -17.98 19.42 3.17
N GLY A 71 -18.90 18.67 2.56
CA GLY A 71 -19.82 19.17 1.53
C GLY A 71 -19.22 19.24 0.14
N LEU A 72 -18.37 18.27 -0.25
CA LEU A 72 -17.90 18.15 -1.62
C LEU A 72 -19.08 17.92 -2.59
N GLU A 73 -19.05 18.57 -3.73
CA GLU A 73 -20.03 18.34 -4.79
C GLU A 73 -20.02 16.86 -5.24
N GLN A 74 -21.18 16.23 -5.29
CA GLN A 74 -21.30 14.85 -5.79
C GLN A 74 -21.03 14.81 -7.30
N GLN A 75 -20.17 13.91 -7.74
CA GLN A 75 -19.81 13.74 -9.15
C GLN A 75 -19.71 12.26 -9.50
N ASP A 76 -20.59 11.82 -10.41
CA ASP A 76 -20.53 10.47 -10.97
C ASP A 76 -19.71 10.49 -12.25
N ARG A 77 -18.52 9.89 -12.23
CA ARG A 77 -17.64 9.84 -13.39
C ARG A 77 -16.71 8.63 -13.40
N ASN A 78 -16.32 8.25 -14.60
CA ASN A 78 -15.27 7.26 -14.80
C ASN A 78 -13.90 7.93 -14.70
N ILE A 79 -13.00 7.33 -13.94
CA ILE A 79 -11.64 7.82 -13.76
C ILE A 79 -10.66 6.64 -13.77
N PRO A 80 -9.50 6.74 -14.40
CA PRO A 80 -8.44 5.74 -14.25
C PRO A 80 -7.98 5.63 -12.79
N ALA A 81 -7.75 4.41 -12.31
CA ALA A 81 -7.37 4.17 -10.91
C ALA A 81 -6.14 4.99 -10.47
N TYR A 82 -5.16 5.16 -11.35
CA TYR A 82 -3.94 5.94 -11.07
C TYR A 82 -4.17 7.46 -10.95
N GLN A 83 -5.36 7.96 -11.33
CA GLN A 83 -5.75 9.37 -11.17
C GLN A 83 -6.64 9.61 -9.95
N LEU A 84 -7.22 8.57 -9.36
CA LEU A 84 -8.26 8.70 -8.33
C LEU A 84 -7.81 9.58 -7.16
N MET A 85 -6.65 9.30 -6.58
CA MET A 85 -6.18 10.09 -5.42
C MET A 85 -5.82 11.54 -5.82
N ALA A 86 -5.25 11.75 -7.00
CA ALA A 86 -4.95 13.09 -7.49
C ALA A 86 -6.23 13.91 -7.74
N ASP A 87 -7.30 13.26 -8.14
CA ASP A 87 -8.62 13.86 -8.28
C ASP A 87 -9.21 14.27 -6.92
N VAL A 88 -9.16 13.37 -5.94
CA VAL A 88 -9.61 13.67 -4.58
C VAL A 88 -8.85 14.88 -4.02
N MET A 89 -7.51 14.89 -4.15
CA MET A 89 -6.69 16.01 -3.70
C MET A 89 -7.03 17.33 -4.43
N ASN A 90 -7.32 17.26 -5.73
CA ASN A 90 -7.73 18.43 -6.49
C ASN A 90 -9.08 19.00 -5.99
N ARG A 91 -10.02 18.14 -5.63
CA ARG A 91 -11.32 18.53 -5.05
C ARG A 91 -11.19 19.18 -3.67
N LEU A 92 -10.10 18.86 -2.95
CA LEU A 92 -9.75 19.44 -1.65
C LEU A 92 -8.85 20.68 -1.77
N ASP A 93 -8.62 21.20 -2.97
CA ASP A 93 -7.69 22.30 -3.25
C ASP A 93 -6.25 22.00 -2.77
N ILE A 94 -5.86 20.74 -2.80
CA ILE A 94 -4.50 20.28 -2.44
C ILE A 94 -3.71 20.02 -3.73
N HIS A 95 -2.71 20.87 -3.98
CA HIS A 95 -1.88 20.84 -5.20
C HIS A 95 -0.40 20.59 -4.90
N SER A 96 -0.10 19.98 -3.77
CA SER A 96 1.26 19.59 -3.39
C SER A 96 1.66 18.24 -3.98
N GLY A 97 2.95 18.09 -4.29
CA GLY A 97 3.51 16.85 -4.83
C GLY A 97 3.57 16.82 -6.36
N THR A 98 4.73 16.43 -6.87
CA THR A 98 5.03 16.48 -8.31
C THR A 98 4.08 15.63 -9.15
N LEU A 99 3.81 14.38 -8.71
CA LEU A 99 2.92 13.48 -9.44
C LEU A 99 1.46 13.92 -9.35
N PHE A 100 0.99 14.39 -8.19
CA PHE A 100 -0.38 14.91 -8.07
C PHE A 100 -0.59 16.13 -8.97
N ASN A 101 0.33 17.08 -8.98
CA ASN A 101 0.29 18.23 -9.90
C ASN A 101 0.28 17.78 -11.36
N TYR A 102 1.09 16.81 -11.72
CA TYR A 102 1.10 16.27 -13.07
C TYR A 102 -0.27 15.68 -13.45
N HIS A 103 -0.83 14.81 -12.61
CA HIS A 103 -2.14 14.21 -12.83
C HIS A 103 -3.25 15.27 -12.95
N GLN A 104 -3.26 16.25 -12.04
CA GLN A 104 -4.28 17.30 -12.03
C GLN A 104 -4.22 18.21 -13.26
N GLN A 105 -3.02 18.57 -13.72
CA GLN A 105 -2.83 19.50 -14.82
C GLN A 105 -2.82 18.85 -16.20
N ARG A 106 -2.43 17.58 -16.30
CA ARG A 106 -2.16 16.90 -17.57
C ARG A 106 -3.12 15.78 -17.90
N GLN A 107 -4.12 15.49 -17.06
CA GLN A 107 -5.05 14.35 -17.25
C GLN A 107 -5.69 14.27 -18.65
N ASN A 108 -5.89 15.39 -19.31
CA ASN A 108 -6.47 15.50 -20.64
C ASN A 108 -5.42 15.70 -21.75
N SER A 109 -4.12 15.61 -21.43
CA SER A 109 -3.06 15.78 -22.42
C SER A 109 -3.00 14.58 -23.37
N LYS A 110 -2.79 14.83 -24.66
CA LYS A 110 -2.63 13.79 -25.67
C LYS A 110 -1.47 12.82 -25.36
N ASN A 111 -0.40 13.33 -24.74
CA ASN A 111 0.80 12.55 -24.42
C ASN A 111 0.85 12.16 -22.94
N TYR A 112 -0.29 12.15 -22.25
CA TYR A 112 -0.35 11.98 -20.81
C TYR A 112 0.46 10.79 -20.28
N LEU A 113 0.29 9.58 -20.83
CA LEU A 113 0.97 8.39 -20.33
C LEU A 113 2.47 8.41 -20.65
N SER A 114 2.86 8.84 -21.85
CA SER A 114 4.27 8.90 -22.22
C SER A 114 5.05 9.97 -21.44
N ASP A 115 4.42 11.10 -21.17
CA ASP A 115 5.03 12.17 -20.36
C ASP A 115 5.10 11.73 -18.88
N LEU A 116 4.11 10.97 -18.37
CA LEU A 116 4.12 10.40 -17.04
C LEU A 116 5.28 9.38 -16.88
N GLU A 117 5.47 8.51 -17.87
CA GLU A 117 6.56 7.55 -17.89
C GLU A 117 7.93 8.24 -17.84
N LEU A 118 8.11 9.28 -18.66
CA LEU A 118 9.33 10.09 -18.65
C LEU A 118 9.56 10.79 -17.31
N LEU A 119 8.51 11.34 -16.70
CA LEU A 119 8.58 11.98 -15.39
C LEU A 119 8.98 10.98 -14.30
N GLN A 120 8.35 9.81 -14.29
CA GLN A 120 8.69 8.75 -13.34
C GLN A 120 10.13 8.25 -13.52
N TYR A 121 10.57 8.08 -14.76
CA TYR A 121 11.95 7.72 -15.06
C TYR A 121 12.93 8.77 -14.54
N ASP A 122 12.68 10.07 -14.80
CA ASP A 122 13.54 11.16 -14.33
C ASP A 122 13.64 11.20 -12.80
N ILE A 123 12.53 10.95 -12.10
CA ILE A 123 12.49 10.93 -10.63
C ILE A 123 13.27 9.75 -10.05
N LEU A 124 13.09 8.55 -10.61
CA LEU A 124 13.58 7.30 -10.01
C LEU A 124 14.99 6.91 -10.48
N TYR A 125 15.31 7.17 -11.74
CA TYR A 125 16.52 6.68 -12.39
C TYR A 125 17.31 7.75 -13.15
N GLY A 126 16.68 8.91 -13.41
CA GLY A 126 17.25 10.00 -14.17
C GLY A 126 18.11 10.94 -13.35
N LYS A 127 18.28 12.15 -13.87
CA LYS A 127 19.05 13.22 -13.21
C LYS A 127 18.19 14.15 -12.36
N GLN A 128 16.93 13.79 -12.14
CA GLN A 128 15.97 14.56 -11.35
C GLN A 128 15.79 16.01 -11.84
N HIS A 129 15.74 16.17 -13.17
CA HIS A 129 15.56 17.47 -13.81
C HIS A 129 14.31 18.20 -13.33
N VAL A 130 13.24 17.45 -13.03
CA VAL A 130 12.00 18.00 -12.48
C VAL A 130 12.24 18.77 -11.17
N TYR A 131 13.24 18.39 -10.39
CA TYR A 131 13.64 19.04 -9.15
C TYR A 131 14.86 19.95 -9.31
N LYS A 132 15.35 20.16 -10.53
CA LYS A 132 16.58 20.93 -10.80
C LYS A 132 17.78 20.42 -10.00
N GLY A 133 17.87 19.11 -9.78
CA GLY A 133 18.91 18.47 -8.98
C GLY A 133 18.76 18.59 -7.46
N ASN A 134 17.67 19.18 -6.96
CA ASN A 134 17.39 19.33 -5.54
C ASN A 134 16.07 18.61 -5.20
N PRO A 135 16.07 17.29 -5.04
CA PRO A 135 14.84 16.56 -4.71
C PRO A 135 14.30 17.03 -3.35
N PRO A 136 12.96 17.18 -3.22
CA PRO A 136 12.35 17.64 -1.97
C PRO A 136 12.39 16.59 -0.85
N ILE A 137 12.87 15.39 -1.16
CA ILE A 137 12.94 14.27 -0.23
C ILE A 137 14.38 14.15 0.24
N THR A 138 14.62 14.41 1.50
CA THR A 138 15.80 13.93 2.19
C THR A 138 15.64 12.44 2.46
N GLU A 139 16.75 11.68 2.39
CA GLU A 139 16.74 10.29 2.80
C GLU A 139 16.12 10.18 4.20
N GLY A 140 14.93 9.63 4.27
CA GLY A 140 14.22 9.34 5.51
C GLY A 140 14.18 7.83 5.69
N HIS A 141 14.29 7.39 6.94
CA HIS A 141 14.01 6.00 7.26
C HIS A 141 12.51 5.72 6.99
N MET A 142 12.22 5.05 5.88
CA MET A 142 10.87 4.57 5.55
C MET A 142 10.57 3.26 6.29
N GLU A 143 10.91 3.19 7.57
CA GLU A 143 10.66 2.01 8.38
C GLU A 143 9.26 2.06 8.97
N MET A 144 8.42 1.15 8.53
CA MET A 144 7.06 1.01 9.04
C MET A 144 7.05 0.30 10.40
N GLY A 145 7.17 1.09 11.48
CA GLY A 145 6.84 0.63 12.84
C GLY A 145 7.77 -0.41 13.47
N VAL A 146 8.93 -0.68 12.89
CA VAL A 146 9.92 -1.62 13.42
C VAL A 146 11.22 -0.88 13.71
N LYS A 147 11.76 -1.04 14.91
CA LYS A 147 13.10 -0.56 15.23
C LYS A 147 14.14 -1.46 14.57
N ASP A 148 15.29 -0.89 14.20
CA ASP A 148 16.41 -1.65 13.67
C ASP A 148 16.82 -2.79 14.62
N ALA A 149 17.04 -3.97 14.05
CA ALA A 149 17.61 -5.08 14.79
C ALA A 149 19.09 -4.84 15.01
N THR A 150 19.49 -4.77 16.26
CA THR A 150 20.90 -4.52 16.65
C THR A 150 21.50 -5.78 17.25
N LEU A 151 22.63 -6.24 16.73
CA LEU A 151 23.41 -7.33 17.32
C LEU A 151 24.42 -6.72 18.31
N THR A 152 24.36 -7.13 19.57
CA THR A 152 25.25 -6.61 20.63
C THR A 152 26.32 -7.61 21.05
N ASN A 153 26.03 -8.92 21.01
CA ASN A 153 26.96 -9.95 21.43
C ASN A 153 26.72 -11.30 20.76
N ILE A 154 27.79 -12.08 20.62
CA ILE A 154 27.75 -13.46 20.10
C ILE A 154 28.46 -14.34 21.14
N VAL A 155 27.75 -15.33 21.65
CA VAL A 155 28.26 -16.24 22.67
C VAL A 155 28.13 -17.68 22.19
N PRO A 156 29.17 -18.53 22.34
CA PRO A 156 29.04 -19.95 22.09
C PRO A 156 27.90 -20.55 22.92
N TYR A 157 27.08 -21.39 22.30
CA TYR A 157 25.93 -22.02 22.96
C TYR A 157 26.19 -23.53 23.07
N LEU A 158 26.84 -23.91 24.15
CA LEU A 158 27.31 -25.30 24.36
C LEU A 158 28.08 -25.79 23.11
N GLU A 159 28.21 -27.07 22.88
CA GLU A 159 28.81 -27.62 21.65
C GLU A 159 27.85 -27.54 20.41
N LYS A 160 26.82 -26.69 20.48
CA LYS A 160 25.66 -26.71 19.59
C LYS A 160 25.47 -25.44 18.73
N GLY A 161 26.48 -24.55 18.68
CA GLY A 161 26.40 -23.35 17.87
C GLY A 161 26.58 -22.05 18.65
N TYR A 162 25.84 -20.99 18.31
CA TYR A 162 26.00 -19.67 18.89
C TYR A 162 24.65 -19.07 19.31
N SER A 163 24.67 -18.34 20.43
CA SER A 163 23.59 -17.42 20.80
C SER A 163 23.96 -16.01 20.37
N LEU A 164 23.10 -15.39 19.61
CA LEU A 164 23.15 -14.00 19.20
C LEU A 164 22.29 -13.19 20.15
N TYR A 165 22.88 -12.24 20.84
CA TYR A 165 22.19 -11.30 21.72
C TYR A 165 22.11 -9.92 21.06
N GLY A 166 20.99 -9.26 21.24
CA GLY A 166 20.76 -7.96 20.63
C GLY A 166 19.45 -7.34 21.06
N GLU A 167 18.94 -6.44 20.25
CA GLU A 167 17.67 -5.76 20.46
C GLU A 167 16.81 -5.79 19.20
N ASN A 168 15.50 -5.70 19.41
CA ASN A 168 14.49 -5.58 18.34
C ASN A 168 14.45 -6.78 17.37
N PHE A 169 14.91 -7.95 17.75
CA PHE A 169 14.74 -9.15 16.96
C PHE A 169 13.25 -9.51 16.84
N THR A 170 12.86 -10.02 15.68
CA THR A 170 11.50 -10.48 15.39
C THR A 170 11.52 -11.92 14.90
N LYS A 171 10.36 -12.55 14.81
CA LYS A 171 10.22 -13.89 14.19
C LYS A 171 10.65 -13.91 12.71
N SER A 172 10.65 -12.75 12.06
CA SER A 172 11.07 -12.58 10.67
C SER A 172 12.55 -12.23 10.51
N SER A 173 13.28 -11.99 11.62
CA SER A 173 14.72 -11.73 11.58
C SER A 173 15.49 -12.90 10.99
N LYS A 174 16.43 -12.59 10.10
CA LYS A 174 17.28 -13.56 9.40
C LYS A 174 18.73 -13.26 9.71
N VAL A 175 19.51 -14.32 9.94
CA VAL A 175 20.95 -14.20 10.21
C VAL A 175 21.74 -14.53 8.96
N TYR A 176 22.71 -13.69 8.65
CA TYR A 176 23.67 -13.90 7.58
C TYR A 176 25.08 -13.90 8.16
N VAL A 177 25.93 -14.82 7.70
CA VAL A 177 27.36 -14.88 8.02
C VAL A 177 28.12 -14.81 6.69
N ASN A 178 28.95 -13.80 6.52
CA ASN A 178 29.70 -13.55 5.28
C ASN A 178 28.80 -13.49 4.02
N GLY A 179 27.58 -12.95 4.17
CA GLY A 179 26.62 -12.85 3.08
C GLY A 179 25.75 -14.10 2.86
N GLU A 180 26.03 -15.21 3.52
CA GLU A 180 25.26 -16.43 3.41
C GLU A 180 24.23 -16.54 4.52
N LYS A 181 22.98 -16.84 4.14
CA LYS A 181 21.87 -16.99 5.08
C LYS A 181 22.04 -18.26 5.91
N GLN A 182 22.00 -18.12 7.22
CA GLN A 182 22.11 -19.20 8.17
C GLN A 182 20.73 -19.66 8.68
N LYS A 183 20.63 -20.95 9.00
CA LYS A 183 19.46 -21.46 9.73
C LYS A 183 19.54 -20.94 11.17
N SER A 184 18.48 -20.29 11.62
CA SER A 184 18.43 -19.68 12.95
C SER A 184 17.08 -19.91 13.61
N THR A 185 17.07 -19.88 14.95
CA THR A 185 15.84 -19.99 15.75
C THR A 185 15.66 -18.74 16.57
N PHE A 186 14.56 -18.04 16.36
CA PHE A 186 14.14 -16.89 17.16
C PHE A 186 13.65 -17.39 18.53
N LEU A 187 14.21 -16.90 19.60
CA LEU A 187 13.76 -17.18 20.98
C LEU A 187 12.91 -16.05 21.54
N ASN A 188 13.41 -14.82 21.44
CA ASN A 188 12.71 -13.61 21.86
C ASN A 188 13.33 -12.38 21.18
N ASN A 189 12.84 -11.19 21.49
CA ASN A 189 13.29 -9.93 20.89
C ASN A 189 14.75 -9.54 21.19
N THR A 190 15.43 -10.28 22.08
CA THR A 190 16.83 -10.05 22.43
C THR A 190 17.74 -11.22 22.16
N ARG A 191 17.20 -12.38 21.66
CA ARG A 191 17.99 -13.59 21.46
C ARG A 191 17.56 -14.42 20.27
N ILE A 192 18.54 -14.77 19.43
CA ILE A 192 18.44 -15.75 18.34
C ILE A 192 19.54 -16.81 18.54
N VAL A 193 19.24 -18.06 18.20
CA VAL A 193 20.22 -19.16 18.26
C VAL A 193 20.54 -19.65 16.84
N LEU A 194 21.84 -19.78 16.59
CA LEU A 194 22.40 -20.48 15.41
C LEU A 194 22.82 -21.87 15.84
N PRO A 195 22.26 -22.96 15.27
CA PRO A 195 22.78 -24.31 15.49
C PRO A 195 24.18 -24.44 14.86
N SER A 196 25.03 -25.28 15.43
CA SER A 196 26.25 -25.72 14.75
C SER A 196 25.88 -26.44 13.44
N THR A 197 26.56 -26.13 12.37
CA THR A 197 26.50 -26.87 11.12
C THR A 197 27.02 -28.28 11.29
#